data_65c0c8309fe756e9fadbabeb14500866
#
_entry.id   65c0c8309fe756e9fadbabeb14500866
#
_cell.length_a   1.000
_cell.length_b   1.000
_cell.length_c   1.000
_cell.angle_alpha   90.00
_cell.angle_beta   90.00
_cell.angle_gamma   90.00
#
_symmetry.space_group_name_H-M   'P 1'
#
loop_
_entity.id
_entity.type
_entity.pdbx_description
1 polymer ?
#
loop_
_entity_poly.entity_id
_entity_poly.type
_entity_poly.pdbx_seq_one_letter_code
_entity_poly.pdbx_strand_id
1 'polypeptide(L)'
;MLWYNSNGTANEAPQTPRNCMNTVIARKKEMKWMKSIGVKGIKVDFFGGDKQHVMQLYEDILSDANDYGIQVIFHGCTLPRGWERMFPNYVSSEAVLASENTFFQEHHAKQEGFELTMHPFCRNTVAAMDWGGTIMNRYMSRDNKSRHRRYTSDVFEMAAAIVNQASIQCIAMYPNNLSE
;
A
#
# COMPACT_ATOMS: atom_id res chain seq x y z
N MET A 1 3.25 3.53 11.09
CA MET A 1 2.06 3.42 10.20
C MET A 1 1.20 2.27 10.69
N LEU A 2 -0.13 2.41 10.72
CA LEU A 2 -1.07 1.37 11.13
C LEU A 2 -1.91 0.92 9.94
N TRP A 3 -2.42 -0.31 9.95
CA TRP A 3 -3.18 -0.90 8.86
C TRP A 3 -4.64 -1.08 9.26
N TYR A 4 -5.57 -0.56 8.45
CA TYR A 4 -7.02 -0.55 8.68
C TYR A 4 -7.80 -1.06 7.49
N ASN A 5 -8.96 -1.66 7.76
CA ASN A 5 -9.97 -1.94 6.74
C ASN A 5 -10.78 -0.67 6.46
N SER A 6 -11.04 -0.38 5.19
CA SER A 6 -11.91 0.76 4.82
C SER A 6 -13.37 0.52 5.18
N ASN A 7 -13.81 -0.75 5.18
CA ASN A 7 -15.21 -1.17 5.23
C ASN A 7 -16.08 -0.54 4.11
N GLY A 8 -15.46 -0.16 3.00
CA GLY A 8 -16.19 0.28 1.82
C GLY A 8 -16.88 -0.86 1.07
N THR A 9 -16.50 -2.10 1.37
CA THR A 9 -17.04 -3.31 0.75
C THR A 9 -17.16 -4.46 1.73
N ALA A 10 -17.62 -5.60 1.18
CA ALA A 10 -17.77 -6.85 1.90
C ALA A 10 -16.46 -7.61 2.17
N ASN A 11 -15.28 -7.07 1.83
CA ASN A 11 -14.05 -7.75 2.17
C ASN A 11 -13.82 -7.73 3.69
N GLU A 12 -13.83 -8.89 4.26
CA GLU A 12 -13.76 -9.12 5.69
C GLU A 12 -12.38 -9.61 6.14
N ALA A 13 -11.30 -9.07 5.59
CA ALA A 13 -9.96 -9.43 6.02
C ALA A 13 -9.83 -9.34 7.56
N PRO A 14 -9.72 -10.47 8.26
CA PRO A 14 -9.84 -10.49 9.72
C PRO A 14 -8.65 -9.86 10.44
N GLN A 15 -7.54 -9.73 9.75
CA GLN A 15 -6.30 -9.18 10.29
C GLN A 15 -6.30 -7.66 10.43
N THR A 16 -7.31 -6.97 9.93
CA THR A 16 -7.42 -5.51 10.00
C THR A 16 -8.55 -5.06 10.90
N PRO A 17 -8.37 -3.98 11.70
CA PRO A 17 -9.47 -3.36 12.44
C PRO A 17 -10.59 -2.93 11.49
N ARG A 18 -11.82 -3.32 11.82
CA ARG A 18 -13.03 -3.01 11.04
C ARG A 18 -13.88 -1.95 11.75
N ASN A 19 -14.75 -1.31 10.99
CA ASN A 19 -15.68 -0.29 11.49
C ASN A 19 -14.99 0.92 12.15
N CYS A 20 -13.72 1.14 11.82
CA CYS A 20 -12.96 2.29 12.30
C CYS A 20 -12.90 3.42 11.26
N MET A 21 -13.01 3.08 9.96
CA MET A 21 -12.82 4.05 8.86
C MET A 21 -14.10 4.41 8.11
N ASN A 22 -15.17 3.62 8.24
CA ASN A 22 -16.38 3.74 7.44
C ASN A 22 -17.35 4.86 7.87
N THR A 23 -17.23 5.39 9.07
CA THR A 23 -18.07 6.50 9.53
C THR A 23 -17.21 7.64 10.11
N VAL A 24 -17.68 8.89 9.99
CA VAL A 24 -16.96 10.06 10.50
C VAL A 24 -16.71 9.98 12.01
N ILE A 25 -17.67 9.47 12.77
CA ILE A 25 -17.54 9.35 14.24
C ILE A 25 -16.44 8.34 14.60
N ALA A 26 -16.45 7.17 13.98
CA ALA A 26 -15.46 6.14 14.21
C ALA A 26 -14.07 6.61 13.77
N ARG A 27 -13.93 7.18 12.57
CA ARG A 27 -12.67 7.71 12.05
C ARG A 27 -12.07 8.77 12.98
N LYS A 28 -12.82 9.77 13.35
CA LYS A 28 -12.32 10.87 14.22
C LYS A 28 -11.93 10.38 15.61
N LYS A 29 -12.65 9.42 16.17
CA LYS A 29 -12.28 8.78 17.44
C LYS A 29 -10.95 8.07 17.31
N GLU A 30 -10.79 7.25 16.27
CA GLU A 30 -9.59 6.46 16.03
C GLU A 30 -8.38 7.36 15.71
N MET A 31 -8.55 8.35 14.84
CA MET A 31 -7.48 9.30 14.47
C MET A 31 -7.04 10.19 15.65
N LYS A 32 -7.96 10.55 16.53
CA LYS A 32 -7.62 11.24 17.76
C LYS A 32 -6.73 10.39 18.67
N TRP A 33 -7.05 9.12 18.81
CA TRP A 33 -6.22 8.18 19.55
C TRP A 33 -4.84 8.01 18.88
N MET A 34 -4.79 7.79 17.57
CA MET A 34 -3.53 7.69 16.81
C MET A 34 -2.64 8.91 17.04
N LYS A 35 -3.21 10.11 16.95
CA LYS A 35 -2.48 11.36 17.20
C LYS A 35 -1.91 11.41 18.63
N SER A 36 -2.67 10.93 19.63
CA SER A 36 -2.24 10.95 21.03
C SER A 36 -1.05 10.03 21.32
N ILE A 37 -0.88 8.97 20.52
CA ILE A 37 0.24 8.01 20.64
C ILE A 37 1.35 8.25 19.60
N GLY A 38 1.27 9.34 18.82
CA GLY A 38 2.32 9.74 17.87
C GLY A 38 2.32 9.02 16.53
N VAL A 39 1.24 8.34 16.14
CA VAL A 39 1.10 7.72 14.81
C VAL A 39 1.05 8.80 13.75
N LYS A 40 1.85 8.66 12.69
CA LYS A 40 2.00 9.63 11.60
C LYS A 40 1.36 9.20 10.28
N GLY A 41 0.96 7.95 10.16
CA GLY A 41 0.37 7.46 8.91
C GLY A 41 -0.45 6.20 9.09
N ILE A 42 -1.37 6.00 8.15
CA ILE A 42 -2.21 4.81 8.05
C ILE A 42 -2.18 4.25 6.62
N LYS A 43 -2.24 2.92 6.54
CA LYS A 43 -2.62 2.19 5.33
C LYS A 43 -4.09 1.81 5.48
N VAL A 44 -4.93 2.25 4.55
CA VAL A 44 -6.35 1.87 4.51
C VAL A 44 -6.59 1.00 3.30
N ASP A 45 -7.21 -0.16 3.52
CA ASP A 45 -7.25 -1.25 2.56
C ASP A 45 -8.68 -1.76 2.31
N PHE A 46 -8.85 -2.54 1.24
CA PHE A 46 -10.09 -3.28 0.94
C PHE A 46 -11.30 -2.40 0.59
N PHE A 47 -11.11 -1.42 -0.29
CA PHE A 47 -12.22 -0.56 -0.76
C PHE A 47 -13.19 -1.29 -1.70
N GLY A 48 -12.68 -2.18 -2.54
CA GLY A 48 -13.46 -3.11 -3.38
C GLY A 48 -14.34 -2.47 -4.44
N GLY A 49 -13.92 -1.35 -5.00
CA GLY A 49 -14.59 -0.76 -6.14
C GLY A 49 -14.55 0.76 -6.20
N ASP A 50 -15.31 1.29 -7.16
CA ASP A 50 -15.35 2.71 -7.51
C ASP A 50 -16.78 3.29 -7.53
N LYS A 51 -17.71 2.66 -6.83
CA LYS A 51 -19.07 3.20 -6.67
C LYS A 51 -19.02 4.53 -5.91
N GLN A 52 -19.99 5.42 -6.17
CA GLN A 52 -20.01 6.76 -5.62
C GLN A 52 -19.76 6.83 -4.10
N HIS A 53 -20.39 5.96 -3.32
CA HIS A 53 -20.20 5.94 -1.86
C HIS A 53 -18.78 5.51 -1.45
N VAL A 54 -18.13 4.67 -2.25
CA VAL A 54 -16.72 4.26 -2.02
C VAL A 54 -15.79 5.41 -2.38
N MET A 55 -16.05 6.11 -3.50
CA MET A 55 -15.27 7.29 -3.88
C MET A 55 -15.37 8.39 -2.82
N GLN A 56 -16.57 8.63 -2.27
CA GLN A 56 -16.75 9.58 -1.17
C GLN A 56 -15.97 9.15 0.07
N LEU A 57 -15.91 7.84 0.37
CA LEU A 57 -15.14 7.31 1.51
C LEU A 57 -13.64 7.59 1.39
N TYR A 58 -13.05 7.53 0.20
CA TYR A 58 -11.64 7.93 0.00
C TYR A 58 -11.41 9.38 0.44
N GLU A 59 -12.24 10.29 -0.05
CA GLU A 59 -12.13 11.72 0.25
C GLU A 59 -12.41 12.03 1.73
N ASP A 60 -13.40 11.39 2.30
CA ASP A 60 -13.73 11.51 3.72
C ASP A 60 -12.55 11.06 4.61
N ILE A 61 -11.90 9.93 4.27
CA ILE A 61 -10.75 9.44 5.03
C ILE A 61 -9.58 10.42 4.90
N LEU A 62 -9.30 10.93 3.70
CA LEU A 62 -8.23 11.90 3.47
C LEU A 62 -8.46 13.20 4.24
N SER A 63 -9.68 13.72 4.16
CA SER A 63 -10.06 14.96 4.85
C SER A 63 -9.94 14.80 6.37
N ASP A 64 -10.57 13.76 6.94
CA ASP A 64 -10.50 13.53 8.39
C ASP A 64 -9.05 13.27 8.86
N ALA A 65 -8.26 12.50 8.11
CA ALA A 65 -6.86 12.24 8.43
C ALA A 65 -6.00 13.51 8.40
N ASN A 66 -6.26 14.42 7.48
CA ASN A 66 -5.58 15.71 7.39
C ASN A 66 -5.78 16.57 8.64
N ASP A 67 -6.98 16.59 9.20
CA ASP A 67 -7.29 17.31 10.44
C ASP A 67 -6.45 16.84 11.65
N TYR A 68 -5.98 15.59 11.60
CA TYR A 68 -5.14 14.99 12.64
C TYR A 68 -3.65 14.94 12.30
N GLY A 69 -3.24 15.40 11.11
CA GLY A 69 -1.86 15.35 10.64
C GLY A 69 -1.38 13.93 10.35
N ILE A 70 -2.26 13.07 9.83
CA ILE A 70 -2.01 11.67 9.52
C ILE A 70 -1.90 11.50 8.01
N GLN A 71 -0.81 10.91 7.54
CA GLN A 71 -0.59 10.53 6.16
C GLN A 71 -1.35 9.25 5.81
N VAL A 72 -1.77 9.13 4.55
CA VAL A 72 -2.62 8.02 4.10
C VAL A 72 -2.05 7.35 2.85
N ILE A 73 -1.97 6.01 2.89
CA ILE A 73 -1.74 5.14 1.75
C ILE A 73 -2.98 4.26 1.56
N PHE A 74 -3.43 4.13 0.31
CA PHE A 74 -4.56 3.26 -0.02
C PHE A 74 -4.11 1.96 -0.68
N HIS A 75 -4.68 0.85 -0.22
CA HIS A 75 -4.57 -0.47 -0.83
C HIS A 75 -5.95 -1.07 -1.14
N GLY A 76 -5.98 -2.18 -1.90
CA GLY A 76 -7.24 -2.74 -2.36
C GLY A 76 -8.16 -1.68 -2.98
N CYS A 77 -7.59 -0.80 -3.77
CA CYS A 77 -8.16 0.49 -4.13
C CYS A 77 -8.27 0.67 -5.65
N THR A 78 -9.09 1.63 -6.08
CA THR A 78 -9.13 2.09 -7.47
C THR A 78 -7.95 2.99 -7.82
N LEU A 79 -7.75 3.27 -9.11
CA LEU A 79 -6.79 4.27 -9.59
C LEU A 79 -7.03 5.64 -8.93
N PRO A 80 -5.98 6.37 -8.55
CA PRO A 80 -6.09 7.72 -8.02
C PRO A 80 -6.86 8.66 -8.93
N ARG A 81 -7.59 9.58 -8.34
CA ARG A 81 -8.47 10.55 -9.03
C ARG A 81 -8.04 11.99 -8.79
N GLY A 82 -6.75 12.26 -8.69
CA GLY A 82 -6.20 13.59 -8.46
C GLY A 82 -6.11 13.96 -6.97
N TRP A 83 -6.20 13.00 -6.08
CA TRP A 83 -6.17 13.23 -4.63
C TRP A 83 -4.88 13.89 -4.15
N GLU A 84 -3.76 13.64 -4.82
CA GLU A 84 -2.46 14.27 -4.54
C GLU A 84 -2.46 15.79 -4.73
N ARG A 85 -3.43 16.32 -5.48
CA ARG A 85 -3.62 17.76 -5.70
C ARG A 85 -4.61 18.37 -4.72
N MET A 86 -5.44 17.55 -4.10
CA MET A 86 -6.51 17.98 -3.18
C MET A 86 -6.09 17.83 -1.73
N PHE A 87 -5.33 16.80 -1.41
CA PHE A 87 -5.03 16.40 -0.04
C PHE A 87 -3.53 16.24 0.17
N PRO A 88 -2.88 17.14 0.95
CA PRO A 88 -1.43 17.11 1.17
C PRO A 88 -0.96 15.88 1.98
N ASN A 89 -1.87 15.21 2.65
CA ASN A 89 -1.61 13.99 3.43
C ASN A 89 -1.83 12.70 2.64
N TYR A 90 -2.28 12.78 1.37
CA TYR A 90 -2.27 11.62 0.48
C TYR A 90 -0.84 11.31 0.04
N VAL A 91 -0.39 10.08 0.29
CA VAL A 91 0.96 9.65 -0.05
C VAL A 91 0.97 8.89 -1.37
N SER A 92 0.17 7.83 -1.46
CA SER A 92 0.11 6.95 -2.63
C SER A 92 -1.06 5.98 -2.55
N SER A 93 -1.22 5.26 -3.65
CA SER A 93 -2.15 4.12 -3.75
C SER A 93 -1.48 2.95 -4.44
N GLU A 94 -1.88 1.73 -4.09
CA GLU A 94 -1.48 0.51 -4.79
C GLU A 94 -2.04 0.50 -6.23
N ALA A 95 -3.31 0.18 -6.38
CA ALA A 95 -4.06 0.10 -7.64
C ALA A 95 -3.34 -0.69 -8.76
N VAL A 96 -2.65 -1.75 -8.38
CA VAL A 96 -1.97 -2.76 -9.22
C VAL A 96 -1.95 -4.08 -8.46
N LEU A 97 -1.53 -5.16 -9.10
CA LEU A 97 -1.14 -6.39 -8.41
C LEU A 97 0.27 -6.19 -7.84
N ALA A 98 0.36 -5.66 -6.63
CA ALA A 98 1.60 -5.24 -6.01
C ALA A 98 2.48 -6.42 -5.51
N SER A 99 3.59 -6.12 -4.85
CA SER A 99 4.61 -7.09 -4.45
C SER A 99 4.10 -8.27 -3.61
N GLU A 100 3.01 -8.11 -2.88
CA GLU A 100 2.40 -9.22 -2.14
C GLU A 100 1.97 -10.37 -3.06
N ASN A 101 1.58 -10.06 -4.31
CA ASN A 101 1.22 -11.08 -5.30
C ASN A 101 2.43 -11.90 -5.73
N THR A 102 3.61 -11.28 -5.82
CA THR A 102 4.87 -11.99 -6.08
C THR A 102 5.21 -12.95 -4.95
N PHE A 103 4.85 -12.58 -3.70
CA PHE A 103 5.04 -13.44 -2.53
C PHE A 103 4.06 -14.61 -2.51
N PHE A 104 2.82 -14.42 -2.94
CA PHE A 104 1.81 -15.47 -2.90
C PHE A 104 1.93 -16.47 -4.04
N GLN A 105 2.30 -16.03 -5.24
CA GLN A 105 2.25 -16.87 -6.44
C GLN A 105 3.49 -16.72 -7.33
N GLU A 106 4.07 -17.86 -7.71
CA GLU A 106 5.30 -17.89 -8.51
C GLU A 106 5.17 -17.21 -9.88
N HIS A 107 4.01 -17.30 -10.52
CA HIS A 107 3.85 -16.69 -11.85
C HIS A 107 3.92 -15.15 -11.77
N HIS A 108 3.43 -14.53 -10.69
CA HIS A 108 3.61 -13.09 -10.49
C HIS A 108 5.07 -12.74 -10.24
N ALA A 109 5.80 -13.55 -9.47
CA ALA A 109 7.24 -13.35 -9.29
C ALA A 109 8.03 -13.44 -10.61
N LYS A 110 7.59 -14.28 -11.56
CA LYS A 110 8.19 -14.36 -12.90
C LYS A 110 7.87 -13.13 -13.78
N GLN A 111 6.71 -12.51 -13.60
CA GLN A 111 6.25 -11.37 -14.38
C GLN A 111 6.69 -10.02 -13.79
N GLU A 112 7.06 -9.98 -12.52
CA GLU A 112 7.36 -8.75 -11.77
C GLU A 112 8.33 -7.82 -12.51
N GLY A 113 9.41 -8.34 -13.08
CA GLY A 113 10.39 -7.55 -13.80
C GLY A 113 9.80 -6.82 -15.01
N PHE A 114 8.90 -7.47 -15.74
CA PHE A 114 8.18 -6.85 -16.85
C PHE A 114 7.18 -5.79 -16.34
N GLU A 115 6.37 -6.13 -15.36
CA GLU A 115 5.35 -5.24 -14.81
C GLU A 115 5.98 -3.94 -14.28
N LEU A 116 7.04 -4.04 -13.48
CA LEU A 116 7.73 -2.88 -12.93
C LEU A 116 8.40 -1.99 -13.99
N THR A 117 8.77 -2.53 -15.15
CA THR A 117 9.27 -1.72 -16.27
C THR A 117 8.14 -1.02 -17.04
N MET A 118 6.92 -1.53 -16.97
CA MET A 118 5.76 -0.92 -17.63
C MET A 118 5.06 0.15 -16.78
N HIS A 119 5.11 0.04 -15.46
CA HIS A 119 4.39 0.93 -14.54
C HIS A 119 4.68 2.42 -14.75
N PRO A 120 5.92 2.89 -15.01
CA PRO A 120 6.18 4.31 -15.28
C PRO A 120 5.39 4.88 -16.46
N PHE A 121 5.06 4.03 -17.43
CA PHE A 121 4.38 4.42 -18.67
C PHE A 121 2.85 4.23 -18.65
N CYS A 122 2.34 3.55 -17.63
CA CYS A 122 0.91 3.29 -17.48
C CYS A 122 0.37 3.70 -16.11
N ARG A 123 0.65 2.93 -15.06
CA ARG A 123 0.08 3.15 -13.71
C ARG A 123 0.52 4.47 -13.08
N ASN A 124 1.80 4.82 -13.19
CA ASN A 124 2.38 5.98 -12.53
C ASN A 124 2.08 7.30 -13.25
N THR A 125 1.52 7.24 -14.46
CA THR A 125 1.08 8.45 -15.20
C THR A 125 -0.07 9.18 -14.50
N VAL A 126 -0.81 8.53 -13.63
CA VAL A 126 -1.96 9.12 -12.93
C VAL A 126 -1.62 9.64 -11.53
N ALA A 127 -0.70 9.00 -10.81
CA ALA A 127 -0.20 9.45 -9.50
C ALA A 127 0.90 8.50 -8.98
N ALA A 128 1.54 8.88 -7.87
CA ALA A 128 2.47 8.05 -7.12
C ALA A 128 1.87 6.68 -6.78
N MET A 129 2.70 5.64 -6.83
CA MET A 129 2.31 4.26 -6.57
C MET A 129 2.95 3.75 -5.28
N ASP A 130 2.22 2.93 -4.53
CA ASP A 130 2.76 2.04 -3.54
C ASP A 130 2.80 0.61 -4.12
N TRP A 131 3.98 0.17 -4.51
CA TRP A 131 4.21 -1.21 -4.95
C TRP A 131 4.07 -2.20 -3.79
N GLY A 132 4.03 -1.74 -2.55
CA GLY A 132 4.15 -2.55 -1.35
C GLY A 132 5.60 -2.71 -0.94
N GLY A 133 6.01 -3.89 -0.51
CA GLY A 133 7.40 -4.11 -0.11
C GLY A 133 8.35 -4.29 -1.30
N THR A 134 9.45 -3.55 -1.30
CA THR A 134 10.62 -3.89 -2.13
C THR A 134 11.24 -5.16 -1.56
N ILE A 135 11.12 -6.28 -2.26
CA ILE A 135 11.48 -7.59 -1.74
C ILE A 135 12.96 -7.86 -1.95
N MET A 136 13.75 -7.82 -0.87
CA MET A 136 15.19 -8.07 -0.91
C MET A 136 15.56 -9.53 -0.59
N ASN A 137 14.62 -10.33 -0.10
CA ASN A 137 14.83 -11.77 0.09
C ASN A 137 14.93 -12.48 -1.26
N ARG A 138 15.81 -13.48 -1.32
CA ARG A 138 15.95 -14.34 -2.52
C ARG A 138 14.77 -15.27 -2.72
N TYR A 139 14.23 -15.82 -1.64
CA TYR A 139 13.06 -16.71 -1.64
C TYR A 139 11.86 -16.05 -0.98
N MET A 140 10.66 -16.37 -1.46
CA MET A 140 9.40 -15.82 -0.98
C MET A 140 8.92 -16.53 0.29
N SER A 141 9.80 -16.62 1.28
CA SER A 141 9.55 -17.24 2.57
C SER A 141 10.29 -16.53 3.68
N ARG A 142 9.81 -16.68 4.90
CA ARG A 142 10.42 -16.07 6.08
C ARG A 142 11.83 -16.55 6.36
N ASP A 143 12.12 -17.81 6.06
CA ASP A 143 13.44 -18.43 6.23
C ASP A 143 14.40 -18.15 5.07
N ASN A 144 13.93 -17.45 4.03
CA ASN A 144 14.67 -17.17 2.79
C ASN A 144 15.26 -18.44 2.12
N LYS A 145 14.61 -19.59 2.25
CA LYS A 145 15.09 -20.88 1.74
C LYS A 145 14.00 -21.72 1.07
N SER A 146 12.74 -21.48 1.42
CA SER A 146 11.59 -22.24 0.94
C SER A 146 10.70 -21.42 0.01
N ARG A 147 9.69 -22.08 -0.60
CA ARG A 147 8.81 -21.52 -1.64
C ARG A 147 9.58 -21.19 -2.93
N HIS A 148 8.95 -20.43 -3.82
CA HIS A 148 9.59 -19.97 -5.06
C HIS A 148 10.55 -18.81 -4.77
N ARG A 149 11.45 -18.57 -5.70
CA ARG A 149 12.43 -17.48 -5.61
C ARG A 149 11.90 -16.19 -6.23
N ARG A 150 12.51 -15.07 -5.87
CA ARG A 150 12.48 -13.85 -6.66
C ARG A 150 13.22 -14.07 -7.98
N TYR A 151 12.71 -13.52 -9.08
CA TYR A 151 13.31 -13.63 -10.43
C TYR A 151 14.07 -12.38 -10.85
N THR A 152 13.90 -11.27 -10.14
CA THR A 152 14.65 -10.01 -10.32
C THR A 152 15.96 -10.02 -9.53
N SER A 153 16.88 -9.10 -9.86
CA SER A 153 18.11 -8.88 -9.10
C SER A 153 17.89 -7.83 -7.99
N ASP A 154 18.79 -7.78 -7.00
CA ASP A 154 18.74 -6.78 -5.93
C ASP A 154 18.85 -5.36 -6.51
N VAL A 155 19.72 -5.17 -7.51
CA VAL A 155 19.86 -3.88 -8.19
C VAL A 155 18.57 -3.47 -8.90
N PHE A 156 17.87 -4.43 -9.51
CA PHE A 156 16.59 -4.17 -10.16
C PHE A 156 15.53 -3.73 -9.13
N GLU A 157 15.43 -4.42 -7.99
CA GLU A 157 14.49 -4.07 -6.92
C GLU A 157 14.74 -2.67 -6.37
N MET A 158 16.01 -2.33 -6.12
CA MET A 158 16.38 -0.99 -5.64
C MET A 158 16.08 0.09 -6.68
N ALA A 159 16.37 -0.16 -7.96
CA ALA A 159 16.05 0.78 -9.04
C ALA A 159 14.53 0.94 -9.21
N ALA A 160 13.79 -0.15 -9.17
CA ALA A 160 12.34 -0.15 -9.26
C ALA A 160 11.69 0.62 -8.09
N ALA A 161 12.23 0.50 -6.88
CA ALA A 161 11.78 1.28 -5.73
C ALA A 161 11.91 2.79 -5.95
N ILE A 162 13.02 3.23 -6.56
CA ILE A 162 13.25 4.65 -6.86
C ILE A 162 12.32 5.14 -7.98
N VAL A 163 12.15 4.33 -9.03
CA VAL A 163 11.42 4.75 -10.25
C VAL A 163 9.91 4.68 -10.07
N ASN A 164 9.41 3.68 -9.35
CA ASN A 164 7.99 3.35 -9.34
C ASN A 164 7.26 3.74 -8.05
N GLN A 165 7.96 3.87 -6.93
CA GLN A 165 7.31 4.05 -5.64
C GLN A 165 7.21 5.51 -5.20
N ALA A 166 6.29 5.77 -4.30
CA ALA A 166 6.15 7.03 -3.59
C ALA A 166 7.32 7.29 -2.63
N SER A 167 7.34 8.47 -2.03
CA SER A 167 8.36 8.90 -1.07
C SER A 167 8.41 8.05 0.22
N ILE A 168 7.31 7.39 0.57
CA ILE A 168 7.28 6.42 1.67
C ILE A 168 7.35 5.03 1.06
N GLN A 169 8.44 4.33 1.34
CA GLN A 169 8.72 3.00 0.81
C GLN A 169 8.83 1.99 1.94
N CYS A 170 8.41 0.75 1.64
CA CYS A 170 8.56 -0.39 2.53
C CYS A 170 9.62 -1.33 1.95
N ILE A 171 10.62 -1.68 2.76
CA ILE A 171 11.62 -2.69 2.38
C ILE A 171 11.27 -4.00 3.09
N ALA A 172 10.93 -5.01 2.30
CA ALA A 172 10.60 -6.35 2.79
C ALA A 172 11.87 -7.22 2.82
N MET A 173 12.47 -7.28 3.99
CA MET A 173 13.73 -7.98 4.22
C MET A 173 13.81 -8.50 5.65
N TYR A 174 14.40 -9.68 5.81
CA TYR A 174 14.81 -10.18 7.13
C TYR A 174 16.31 -9.93 7.30
N PRO A 175 16.73 -9.10 8.27
CA PRO A 175 18.14 -8.74 8.47
C PRO A 175 19.07 -9.97 8.65
N ASN A 176 18.57 -11.01 9.30
CA ASN A 176 19.34 -12.25 9.51
C ASN A 176 19.63 -13.06 8.23
N ASN A 177 19.07 -12.65 7.10
CA ASN A 177 19.25 -13.30 5.79
C ASN A 177 20.21 -12.53 4.89
N LEU A 178 20.80 -11.45 5.39
CA LEU A 178 21.86 -10.74 4.67
C LEU A 178 23.14 -11.57 4.75
N SER A 179 23.81 -11.78 3.61
CA SER A 179 25.20 -12.25 3.60
C SER A 179 26.10 -11.14 4.13
N GLU A 180 27.05 -11.51 4.97
CA GLU A 180 28.13 -10.62 5.40
C GLU A 180 28.93 -10.07 4.20
#